data_b3b0a71b88bc4876539fb95ea5dd2710
#
_entry.id   b3b0a71b88bc4876539fb95ea5dd2710
#
_cell.length_a   1.000
_cell.length_b   1.000
_cell.length_c   1.000
_cell.angle_alpha   90.00
_cell.angle_beta   90.00
_cell.angle_gamma   90.00
#
_symmetry.space_group_name_H-M   'P 1'
#
loop_
_entity.id
_entity.type
_entity.pdbx_description
1 polymer ?
#
loop_
_entity_poly.entity_id
_entity_poly.type
_entity_poly.pdbx_seq_one_letter_code
_entity_poly.pdbx_strand_id
1 'polypeptide(L)'
;MNCNGDGNFTRIPEPLAENLQSLEKKVLEVGADIGFATDPDGDRLSIVSNNGTAIGEEYSLVLAVKNFMNFQSSMVVTNLSTSMMLDSIANKTIRTKIGEAHVVQKMNELNISIGGEGNGGVILKEAHLGRDSLVAVSYTHLTLPTILLV
;
A
#
# COMPACT_ATOMS: atom_id res chain seq x y z
N MET A 1 16.16 8.43 -3.38
CA MET A 1 17.23 7.70 -2.65
C MET A 1 17.39 6.33 -3.30
N ASN A 2 18.61 5.80 -3.34
CA ASN A 2 18.90 4.42 -3.79
C ASN A 2 18.35 4.09 -5.20
N CYS A 3 18.55 4.99 -6.16
CA CYS A 3 18.04 4.86 -7.52
C CYS A 3 19.11 4.40 -8.52
N ASN A 4 20.23 3.84 -8.05
CA ASN A 4 21.25 3.29 -8.92
C ASN A 4 20.78 1.94 -9.48
N GLY A 5 20.68 1.84 -10.79
CA GLY A 5 20.26 0.60 -11.47
C GLY A 5 21.38 -0.43 -11.63
N ASP A 6 22.27 -0.56 -10.64
CA ASP A 6 23.46 -1.44 -10.68
C ASP A 6 23.21 -2.84 -10.09
N GLY A 7 21.98 -3.09 -9.62
CA GLY A 7 21.59 -4.36 -8.99
C GLY A 7 22.05 -4.53 -7.53
N ASN A 8 22.70 -3.51 -6.95
CA ASN A 8 23.13 -3.54 -5.57
C ASN A 8 22.09 -2.88 -4.66
N PHE A 9 21.60 -3.62 -3.69
CA PHE A 9 20.67 -3.10 -2.69
C PHE A 9 21.42 -2.53 -1.50
N THR A 10 21.25 -1.23 -1.25
CA THR A 10 21.91 -0.52 -0.14
C THR A 10 21.22 -0.75 1.22
N ARG A 11 20.08 -1.41 1.21
CA ARG A 11 19.32 -1.87 2.38
C ARG A 11 18.75 -3.26 2.12
N ILE A 12 18.22 -3.89 3.15
CA ILE A 12 17.37 -5.09 2.96
C ILE A 12 16.19 -4.67 2.08
N PRO A 13 15.94 -5.36 0.95
CA PRO A 13 15.00 -4.87 -0.07
C PRO A 13 13.54 -4.88 0.38
N GLU A 14 13.18 -5.72 1.37
CA GLU A 14 11.83 -5.73 1.92
C GLU A 14 11.49 -4.40 2.60
N PRO A 15 10.36 -3.73 2.24
CA PRO A 15 10.03 -2.40 2.72
C PRO A 15 9.33 -2.44 4.10
N LEU A 16 9.82 -3.27 5.02
CA LEU A 16 9.38 -3.30 6.41
C LEU A 16 9.85 -2.06 7.16
N ALA A 17 9.12 -1.64 8.18
CA ALA A 17 9.45 -0.46 8.97
C ALA A 17 10.90 -0.47 9.50
N GLU A 18 11.37 -1.64 9.96
CA GLU A 18 12.73 -1.84 10.46
C GLU A 18 13.83 -1.62 9.41
N ASN A 19 13.50 -1.63 8.13
CA ASN A 19 14.42 -1.41 7.00
C ASN A 19 14.37 0.01 6.44
N LEU A 20 13.55 0.91 7.03
CA LEU A 20 13.26 2.23 6.47
C LEU A 20 13.92 3.40 7.24
N GLN A 21 14.82 3.14 8.22
CA GLN A 21 15.44 4.19 9.06
C GLN A 21 16.13 5.29 8.22
N SER A 22 16.72 4.96 7.08
CA SER A 22 17.35 5.95 6.21
C SER A 22 16.31 6.88 5.54
N LEU A 23 15.14 6.35 5.20
CA LEU A 23 14.03 7.12 4.65
C LEU A 23 13.38 7.98 5.74
N GLU A 24 13.16 7.44 6.94
CA GLU A 24 12.66 8.18 8.10
C GLU A 24 13.51 9.43 8.40
N LYS A 25 14.83 9.25 8.48
CA LYS A 25 15.78 10.37 8.66
C LYS A 25 15.68 11.36 7.50
N LYS A 26 15.57 10.87 6.25
CA LYS A 26 15.52 11.74 5.08
C LYS A 26 14.24 12.58 5.02
N VAL A 27 13.10 12.02 5.40
CA VAL A 27 11.82 12.75 5.51
C VAL A 27 11.98 13.94 6.47
N LEU A 28 12.54 13.72 7.67
CA LEU A 28 12.77 14.79 8.64
C LEU A 28 13.79 15.81 8.15
N GLU A 29 14.89 15.35 7.55
CA GLU A 29 15.99 16.23 7.06
C GLU A 29 15.51 17.23 6.02
N VAL A 30 14.65 16.80 5.11
CA VAL A 30 14.17 17.67 4.01
C VAL A 30 12.81 18.30 4.29
N GLY A 31 12.17 17.98 5.41
CA GLY A 31 10.84 18.46 5.76
C GLY A 31 9.77 17.97 4.78
N ALA A 32 9.87 16.72 4.33
CA ALA A 32 8.89 16.15 3.40
C ALA A 32 7.57 15.82 4.12
N ASP A 33 6.45 16.03 3.44
CA ASP A 33 5.12 15.68 3.95
C ASP A 33 4.92 14.16 4.07
N ILE A 34 5.63 13.38 3.24
CA ILE A 34 5.53 11.93 3.17
C ILE A 34 6.77 11.32 2.51
N GLY A 35 7.13 10.11 2.93
CA GLY A 35 8.12 9.26 2.28
C GLY A 35 7.50 7.97 1.74
N PHE A 36 7.93 7.53 0.58
CA PHE A 36 7.53 6.27 -0.04
C PHE A 36 8.72 5.35 -0.27
N ALA A 37 8.55 4.07 0.01
CA ALA A 37 9.51 3.02 -0.29
C ALA A 37 8.84 1.87 -1.01
N THR A 38 9.42 1.47 -2.14
CA THR A 38 9.00 0.27 -2.88
C THR A 38 9.95 -0.88 -2.60
N ASP A 39 9.53 -2.08 -2.87
CA ASP A 39 10.40 -3.25 -3.02
C ASP A 39 11.05 -3.30 -4.42
N PRO A 40 11.92 -4.31 -4.71
CA PRO A 40 12.71 -4.31 -5.93
C PRO A 40 11.93 -4.43 -7.23
N ASP A 41 10.83 -5.15 -7.24
CA ASP A 41 9.95 -5.34 -8.41
C ASP A 41 8.79 -4.33 -8.47
N GLY A 42 8.69 -3.44 -7.44
CA GLY A 42 7.79 -2.30 -7.46
C GLY A 42 6.32 -2.67 -7.26
N ASP A 43 6.04 -3.84 -6.71
CA ASP A 43 4.68 -4.32 -6.49
C ASP A 43 4.13 -3.99 -5.09
N ARG A 44 4.99 -3.64 -4.13
CA ARG A 44 4.64 -3.28 -2.74
C ARG A 44 5.07 -1.85 -2.40
N LEU A 45 4.30 -1.20 -1.54
CA LEU A 45 4.57 0.14 -1.03
C LEU A 45 4.58 0.17 0.48
N SER A 46 5.55 0.85 1.07
CA SER A 46 5.53 1.29 2.47
C SER A 46 5.62 2.80 2.57
N ILE A 47 5.08 3.34 3.65
CA ILE A 47 4.88 4.77 3.84
C ILE A 47 5.61 5.22 5.11
N VAL A 48 6.29 6.37 5.00
CA VAL A 48 6.85 7.11 6.14
C VAL A 48 6.11 8.43 6.24
N SER A 49 5.57 8.73 7.42
CA SER A 49 4.85 9.98 7.69
C SER A 49 5.83 11.16 7.85
N ASN A 50 5.29 12.38 7.83
CA ASN A 50 6.06 13.62 7.96
C ASN A 50 6.83 13.76 9.29
N ASN A 51 6.45 13.02 10.33
CA ASN A 51 7.18 12.98 11.60
C ASN A 51 8.33 11.96 11.59
N GLY A 52 8.66 11.37 10.44
CA GLY A 52 9.76 10.41 10.30
C GLY A 52 9.43 9.02 10.84
N THR A 53 8.17 8.62 10.89
CA THR A 53 7.77 7.29 11.37
C THR A 53 7.24 6.45 10.22
N ALA A 54 7.83 5.27 10.01
CA ALA A 54 7.27 4.25 9.12
C ALA A 54 5.97 3.69 9.74
N ILE A 55 4.86 3.81 9.01
CA ILE A 55 3.53 3.45 9.55
C ILE A 55 3.15 1.98 9.34
N GLY A 56 4.02 1.21 8.67
CA GLY A 56 3.82 -0.21 8.36
C GLY A 56 3.17 -0.42 6.98
N GLU A 57 3.54 -1.52 6.35
CA GLU A 57 3.14 -1.86 4.97
C GLU A 57 1.64 -2.10 4.81
N GLU A 58 0.96 -2.59 5.84
CA GLU A 58 -0.50 -2.82 5.79
C GLU A 58 -1.31 -1.54 5.54
N TYR A 59 -0.79 -0.39 6.02
CA TYR A 59 -1.46 0.90 5.83
C TYR A 59 -1.54 1.33 4.36
N SER A 60 -0.67 0.86 3.50
CA SER A 60 -0.73 1.18 2.07
C SER A 60 -2.05 0.71 1.45
N LEU A 61 -2.46 -0.53 1.73
CA LEU A 61 -3.75 -1.06 1.28
C LEU A 61 -4.93 -0.35 1.98
N VAL A 62 -4.83 -0.15 3.29
CA VAL A 62 -5.89 0.51 4.09
C VAL A 62 -6.17 1.92 3.58
N LEU A 63 -5.14 2.73 3.34
CA LEU A 63 -5.25 4.10 2.84
C LEU A 63 -5.78 4.15 1.41
N ALA A 64 -5.28 3.26 0.54
CA ALA A 64 -5.76 3.15 -0.83
C ALA A 64 -7.26 2.79 -0.87
N VAL A 65 -7.68 1.81 -0.09
CA VAL A 65 -9.10 1.42 0.02
C VAL A 65 -9.93 2.55 0.59
N LYS A 66 -9.47 3.21 1.66
CA LYS A 66 -10.18 4.35 2.27
C LYS A 66 -10.41 5.46 1.24
N ASN A 67 -9.41 5.81 0.45
CA ASN A 67 -9.55 6.82 -0.59
C ASN A 67 -10.51 6.35 -1.70
N PHE A 68 -10.37 5.11 -2.15
CA PHE A 68 -11.25 4.54 -3.18
C PHE A 68 -12.72 4.57 -2.75
N MET A 69 -13.03 4.27 -1.48
CA MET A 69 -14.38 4.30 -0.93
C MET A 69 -15.02 5.71 -0.90
N ASN A 70 -14.23 6.78 -0.93
CA ASN A 70 -14.75 8.15 -1.07
C ASN A 70 -15.39 8.40 -2.44
N PHE A 71 -14.98 7.65 -3.45
CA PHE A 71 -15.48 7.80 -4.83
C PHE A 71 -16.47 6.71 -5.23
N GLN A 72 -16.34 5.52 -4.67
CA GLN A 72 -17.16 4.37 -4.99
C GLN A 72 -17.42 3.52 -3.75
N SER A 73 -18.68 3.37 -3.37
CA SER A 73 -19.06 2.39 -2.34
C SER A 73 -18.82 0.98 -2.87
N SER A 74 -17.85 0.27 -2.32
CA SER A 74 -17.36 -0.98 -2.89
C SER A 74 -17.02 -2.02 -1.84
N MET A 75 -16.93 -3.25 -2.31
CA MET A 75 -16.29 -4.35 -1.59
C MET A 75 -14.80 -4.35 -1.89
N VAL A 76 -14.01 -4.93 -0.98
CA VAL A 76 -12.58 -5.15 -1.17
C VAL A 76 -12.24 -6.63 -1.09
N VAL A 77 -11.31 -7.08 -1.92
CA VAL A 77 -10.75 -8.45 -1.84
C VAL A 77 -9.34 -8.40 -1.28
N THR A 78 -9.09 -9.23 -0.29
CA THR A 78 -7.76 -9.37 0.32
C THR A 78 -7.48 -10.82 0.69
N ASN A 79 -6.31 -11.12 1.25
CA ASN A 79 -5.97 -12.45 1.73
C ASN A 79 -6.22 -12.61 3.24
N LEU A 80 -6.05 -13.83 3.75
CA LEU A 80 -6.25 -14.17 5.17
C LEU A 80 -5.17 -13.59 6.11
N SER A 81 -4.00 -13.20 5.60
CA SER A 81 -2.93 -12.61 6.43
C SER A 81 -3.07 -11.10 6.63
N THR A 82 -3.96 -10.46 5.89
CA THR A 82 -4.23 -9.01 6.03
C THR A 82 -5.00 -8.74 7.32
N SER A 83 -4.64 -7.68 8.02
CA SER A 83 -5.28 -7.28 9.28
C SER A 83 -6.76 -6.95 9.14
N MET A 84 -7.46 -6.84 10.26
CA MET A 84 -8.88 -6.50 10.31
C MET A 84 -9.17 -5.00 10.09
N MET A 85 -8.15 -4.16 9.88
CA MET A 85 -8.35 -2.72 9.65
C MET A 85 -9.25 -2.44 8.45
N LEU A 86 -9.18 -3.27 7.40
CA LEU A 86 -10.05 -3.13 6.22
C LEU A 86 -11.53 -3.28 6.53
N ASP A 87 -11.88 -4.11 7.51
CA ASP A 87 -13.28 -4.39 7.85
C ASP A 87 -13.99 -3.17 8.47
N SER A 88 -13.21 -2.19 8.98
CA SER A 88 -13.75 -0.94 9.53
C SER A 88 -14.01 0.14 8.48
N ILE A 89 -13.44 0.01 7.27
CA ILE A 89 -13.53 1.04 6.23
C ILE A 89 -14.25 0.57 4.97
N ALA A 90 -14.19 -0.71 4.63
CA ALA A 90 -14.88 -1.29 3.49
C ALA A 90 -16.31 -1.70 3.86
N ASN A 91 -17.26 -1.59 2.92
CA ASN A 91 -18.61 -2.07 3.12
C ASN A 91 -18.65 -3.59 3.33
N LYS A 92 -17.72 -4.31 2.70
CA LYS A 92 -17.53 -5.75 2.87
C LYS A 92 -16.11 -6.13 2.46
N THR A 93 -15.42 -6.86 3.32
CA THR A 93 -14.12 -7.47 3.02
C THR A 93 -14.30 -8.94 2.67
N ILE A 94 -13.75 -9.35 1.54
CA ILE A 94 -13.75 -10.74 1.07
C ILE A 94 -12.33 -11.27 1.17
N ARG A 95 -12.15 -12.38 1.91
CA ARG A 95 -10.83 -12.94 2.19
C ARG A 95 -10.58 -14.20 1.37
N THR A 96 -9.39 -14.29 0.77
CA THR A 96 -8.92 -15.44 0.00
C THR A 96 -7.76 -16.14 0.73
N LYS A 97 -7.29 -17.23 0.14
CA LYS A 97 -5.97 -17.78 0.50
C LYS A 97 -4.89 -16.75 0.23
N ILE A 98 -3.73 -16.89 0.89
CA ILE A 98 -2.55 -16.06 0.69
C ILE A 98 -2.04 -16.25 -0.74
N GLY A 99 -1.66 -15.14 -1.38
CA GLY A 99 -1.10 -15.08 -2.72
C GLY A 99 -1.95 -14.23 -3.66
N GLU A 100 -1.29 -13.33 -4.37
CA GLU A 100 -1.90 -12.37 -5.30
C GLU A 100 -2.84 -13.01 -6.30
N ALA A 101 -2.47 -14.17 -6.87
CA ALA A 101 -3.31 -14.88 -7.85
C ALA A 101 -4.70 -15.22 -7.31
N HIS A 102 -4.83 -15.57 -6.02
CA HIS A 102 -6.11 -15.84 -5.40
C HIS A 102 -6.95 -14.57 -5.21
N VAL A 103 -6.29 -13.46 -4.88
CA VAL A 103 -6.95 -12.15 -4.77
C VAL A 103 -7.46 -11.71 -6.13
N VAL A 104 -6.62 -11.74 -7.16
CA VAL A 104 -6.98 -11.39 -8.55
C VAL A 104 -8.11 -12.26 -9.08
N GLN A 105 -8.01 -13.57 -8.90
CA GLN A 105 -9.09 -14.49 -9.30
C GLN A 105 -10.43 -14.09 -8.66
N LYS A 106 -10.43 -13.84 -7.34
CA LYS A 106 -11.65 -13.48 -6.62
C LYS A 106 -12.20 -12.11 -7.02
N MET A 107 -11.31 -11.13 -7.28
CA MET A 107 -11.70 -9.82 -7.82
C MET A 107 -12.43 -9.98 -9.17
N ASN A 108 -11.90 -10.82 -10.06
CA ASN A 108 -12.52 -11.10 -11.35
C ASN A 108 -13.86 -11.81 -11.23
N GLU A 109 -13.94 -12.88 -10.42
CA GLU A 109 -15.16 -13.65 -10.21
C GLU A 109 -16.33 -12.77 -9.73
N LEU A 110 -16.03 -11.79 -8.87
CA LEU A 110 -17.04 -10.93 -8.24
C LEU A 110 -17.12 -9.54 -8.86
N ASN A 111 -16.33 -9.26 -9.89
CA ASN A 111 -16.22 -7.96 -10.56
C ASN A 111 -15.91 -6.81 -9.58
N ILE A 112 -14.96 -7.03 -8.66
CA ILE A 112 -14.55 -6.04 -7.66
C ILE A 112 -13.35 -5.27 -8.17
N SER A 113 -13.40 -3.93 -8.05
CA SER A 113 -12.39 -3.02 -8.58
C SER A 113 -11.12 -2.91 -7.75
N ILE A 114 -11.21 -3.04 -6.41
CA ILE A 114 -10.06 -2.84 -5.52
C ILE A 114 -9.79 -4.07 -4.67
N GLY A 115 -8.52 -4.40 -4.51
CA GLY A 115 -8.04 -5.46 -3.65
C GLY A 115 -6.56 -5.30 -3.32
N GLY A 116 -5.98 -6.31 -2.68
CA GLY A 116 -4.56 -6.31 -2.34
C GLY A 116 -4.23 -7.22 -1.17
N GLU A 117 -3.02 -7.07 -0.68
CA GLU A 117 -2.49 -7.86 0.43
C GLU A 117 -1.88 -6.94 1.50
N GLY A 118 -1.90 -7.36 2.76
CA GLY A 118 -1.40 -6.59 3.90
C GLY A 118 0.12 -6.35 3.91
N ASN A 119 0.83 -6.87 2.92
CA ASN A 119 2.27 -6.64 2.70
C ASN A 119 2.60 -5.38 1.89
N GLY A 120 1.65 -4.47 1.71
CA GLY A 120 1.80 -3.24 0.93
C GLY A 120 1.38 -3.34 -0.53
N GLY A 121 0.87 -4.47 -0.97
CA GLY A 121 0.42 -4.70 -2.35
C GLY A 121 -1.01 -4.22 -2.57
N VAL A 122 -1.21 -3.26 -3.47
CA VAL A 122 -2.52 -2.72 -3.87
C VAL A 122 -2.82 -3.12 -5.31
N ILE A 123 -4.03 -3.59 -5.56
CA ILE A 123 -4.53 -3.98 -6.89
C ILE A 123 -5.73 -3.10 -7.23
N LEU A 124 -5.68 -2.41 -8.36
CA LEU A 124 -6.78 -1.65 -8.92
C LEU A 124 -7.10 -2.19 -10.32
N LYS A 125 -8.26 -2.80 -10.48
CA LYS A 125 -8.66 -3.46 -11.72
C LYS A 125 -8.63 -2.54 -12.95
N GLU A 126 -8.99 -1.28 -12.76
CA GLU A 126 -9.02 -0.27 -13.83
C GLU A 126 -7.62 0.10 -14.35
N ALA A 127 -6.57 -0.10 -13.53
CA ALA A 127 -5.18 0.05 -13.96
C ALA A 127 -4.67 -1.26 -14.57
N HIS A 128 -4.57 -2.29 -13.76
CA HIS A 128 -4.30 -3.67 -14.18
C HIS A 128 -4.55 -4.65 -13.02
N LEU A 129 -4.65 -5.94 -13.34
CA LEU A 129 -4.90 -7.01 -12.35
C LEU A 129 -3.56 -7.57 -11.82
N GLY A 130 -2.85 -6.77 -11.06
CA GLY A 130 -1.62 -7.08 -10.37
C GLY A 130 -1.35 -6.02 -9.32
N ARG A 131 -0.51 -6.34 -8.33
CA ARG A 131 -0.08 -5.37 -7.32
C ARG A 131 0.78 -4.30 -7.98
N ASP A 132 0.60 -3.04 -7.57
CA ASP A 132 1.29 -1.91 -8.16
C ASP A 132 1.53 -0.80 -7.14
N SER A 133 2.81 -0.51 -6.88
CA SER A 133 3.20 0.52 -5.93
C SER A 133 2.85 1.94 -6.40
N LEU A 134 2.85 2.22 -7.71
CA LEU A 134 2.50 3.54 -8.24
C LEU A 134 0.99 3.81 -8.10
N VAL A 135 0.17 2.78 -8.31
CA VAL A 135 -1.26 2.82 -7.98
C VAL A 135 -1.45 3.09 -6.50
N ALA A 136 -0.72 2.38 -5.63
CA ALA A 136 -0.76 2.58 -4.19
C ALA A 136 -0.38 4.03 -3.82
N VAL A 137 0.71 4.59 -4.37
CA VAL A 137 1.09 6.01 -4.17
C VAL A 137 -0.03 6.95 -4.57
N SER A 138 -0.62 6.75 -5.75
CA SER A 138 -1.67 7.64 -6.28
C SER A 138 -2.88 7.71 -5.36
N TYR A 139 -3.28 6.58 -4.77
CA TYR A 139 -4.45 6.53 -3.88
C TYR A 139 -4.11 6.92 -2.43
N THR A 140 -2.92 6.60 -1.93
CA THR A 140 -2.52 6.98 -0.55
C THR A 140 -2.20 8.45 -0.44
N HIS A 141 -1.57 9.07 -1.45
CA HIS A 141 -1.23 10.50 -1.46
C HIS A 141 -2.47 11.39 -1.28
N LEU A 142 -3.60 11.03 -1.88
CA LEU A 142 -4.84 11.80 -1.80
C LEU A 142 -5.53 11.71 -0.42
N THR A 143 -5.22 10.70 0.38
CA THR A 143 -5.85 10.49 1.70
C THR A 143 -5.07 11.07 2.87
N LEU A 144 -3.75 11.16 2.75
CA LEU A 144 -2.88 11.55 3.86
C LEU A 144 -3.10 12.98 4.37
N PRO A 145 -3.32 14.01 3.53
CA PRO A 145 -3.63 15.36 4.03
C PRO A 145 -4.89 15.40 4.89
N THR A 146 -5.83 14.49 4.67
CA THR A 146 -7.10 14.43 5.42
C THR A 146 -6.96 13.69 6.75
N ILE A 147 -5.98 12.80 6.89
CA ILE A 147 -5.74 12.00 8.10
C ILE A 147 -4.84 12.74 9.09
N LEU A 148 -3.90 13.56 8.60
CA LEU A 148 -2.97 14.32 9.44
C LEU A 148 -3.58 15.61 10.03
N LEU A 149 -4.83 15.92 9.70
CA LEU A 149 -5.59 17.07 10.22
C LEU A 149 -6.55 16.69 11.36
N VAL A 150 -6.45 15.49 11.93
CA VAL A 150 -7.27 15.04 13.08
C VAL A 150 -6.41 14.84 14.31
#